data_3227538aac73dd3fe688a6815a8c3a50
#
_entry.id   3227538aac73dd3fe688a6815a8c3a50
#
_cell.length_a   1.000
_cell.length_b   1.000
_cell.length_c   1.000
_cell.angle_alpha   90.00
_cell.angle_beta   90.00
_cell.angle_gamma   90.00
#
_symmetry.space_group_name_H-M   'P 1'
#
loop_
_entity.id
_entity.type
_entity.pdbx_description
1 polymer ?
#
loop_
_entity_poly.entity_id
_entity_poly.type
_entity_poly.pdbx_seq_one_letter_code
_entity_poly.pdbx_strand_id
1 'polypeptide(L)'
;MFAVFTTVVLYNQINFSYLCAMSKKRPSKSNSKTPLSKKIINIVSKVFLYFLFVSIIWVIAYRFINPPLTLLMALRNIERKADGKSFKTEKKWVDFKDMSNNMKRAAVSAEDQLFLQHIGFDMKAIEKAFASNAKGKKVKGGSTISQQTAKNVFLWPGRSWIRKGFEAYFTLLIEIFWSKERILEVYLNVIEMGDGIYGAEAAAQEYYGKSCVKLTKKQAALIAACFPNPRRWTPKNASPYIRHRQYLILRNMNRLGPLDF
;
A
#
# COMPACT_ATOMS: atom_id res chain seq x y z
N MET A 1 -75.29 -23.02 50.38
CA MET A 1 -74.04 -22.23 50.14
C MET A 1 -73.02 -22.95 49.31
N PHE A 2 -73.06 -24.29 49.26
CA PHE A 2 -72.00 -25.12 48.52
C PHE A 2 -72.28 -25.21 46.99
N ALA A 3 -73.50 -25.09 46.52
CA ALA A 3 -73.85 -25.23 45.11
C ALA A 3 -73.48 -24.02 44.22
N VAL A 4 -73.38 -22.81 44.76
CA VAL A 4 -73.01 -21.59 44.04
C VAL A 4 -71.53 -21.49 43.81
N PHE A 5 -70.71 -22.07 44.73
CA PHE A 5 -69.24 -22.03 44.63
C PHE A 5 -68.72 -22.98 43.53
N THR A 6 -69.35 -24.15 43.36
CA THR A 6 -68.97 -25.12 42.31
C THR A 6 -69.31 -24.61 40.92
N THR A 7 -70.40 -23.89 40.75
CA THR A 7 -70.79 -23.33 39.44
C THR A 7 -69.90 -22.17 38.97
N VAL A 8 -69.42 -21.33 39.86
CA VAL A 8 -68.48 -20.23 39.58
C VAL A 8 -67.07 -20.76 39.23
N VAL A 9 -66.62 -21.83 39.91
CA VAL A 9 -65.32 -22.44 39.63
C VAL A 9 -65.34 -23.15 38.26
N LEU A 10 -66.39 -23.85 37.91
CA LEU A 10 -66.56 -24.48 36.59
C LEU A 10 -66.67 -23.46 35.45
N TYR A 11 -67.36 -22.36 35.68
CA TYR A 11 -67.50 -21.30 34.68
C TYR A 11 -66.16 -20.59 34.42
N ASN A 12 -65.36 -20.39 35.44
CA ASN A 12 -63.99 -19.81 35.27
C ASN A 12 -63.03 -20.80 34.62
N GLN A 13 -63.11 -22.09 34.86
CA GLN A 13 -62.25 -23.09 34.21
C GLN A 13 -62.56 -23.22 32.73
N ILE A 14 -63.82 -23.18 32.34
CA ILE A 14 -64.22 -23.28 30.94
C ILE A 14 -63.78 -22.01 30.16
N ASN A 15 -63.94 -20.82 30.73
CA ASN A 15 -63.47 -19.58 30.08
C ASN A 15 -61.94 -19.49 29.98
N PHE A 16 -61.19 -20.02 30.97
CA PHE A 16 -59.75 -20.04 30.90
C PHE A 16 -59.21 -21.01 29.83
N SER A 17 -59.89 -22.15 29.62
CA SER A 17 -59.58 -23.12 28.57
C SER A 17 -59.87 -22.56 27.16
N TYR A 18 -60.95 -21.80 27.01
CA TYR A 18 -61.28 -21.12 25.70
C TYR A 18 -60.32 -19.96 25.41
N LEU A 19 -59.91 -19.18 26.39
CA LEU A 19 -58.88 -18.13 26.22
C LEU A 19 -57.52 -18.67 25.92
N CYS A 20 -57.13 -19.82 26.51
CA CYS A 20 -55.89 -20.49 26.23
C CYS A 20 -55.84 -21.15 24.84
N ALA A 21 -57.00 -21.62 24.34
CA ALA A 21 -57.09 -22.20 22.98
C ALA A 21 -57.06 -21.14 21.87
N MET A 22 -57.48 -19.90 22.13
CA MET A 22 -57.43 -18.80 21.16
C MET A 22 -56.03 -18.13 21.07
N SER A 23 -55.14 -18.35 22.06
CA SER A 23 -53.79 -17.75 22.11
C SER A 23 -52.72 -18.55 21.34
N LYS A 24 -53.01 -19.75 20.81
CA LYS A 24 -52.10 -20.49 19.96
C LYS A 24 -52.32 -20.18 18.46
N LYS A 25 -52.34 -18.91 18.06
CA LYS A 25 -51.96 -18.57 16.69
C LYS A 25 -50.47 -18.87 16.53
N ARG A 26 -50.15 -20.02 15.92
CA ARG A 26 -48.78 -20.29 15.43
C ARG A 26 -48.32 -19.08 14.62
N PRO A 27 -47.15 -18.49 14.90
CA PRO A 27 -46.64 -17.46 14.02
C PRO A 27 -46.55 -18.07 12.63
N SER A 28 -47.35 -17.59 11.71
CA SER A 28 -47.19 -17.87 10.28
C SER A 28 -45.75 -17.52 9.96
N LYS A 29 -44.93 -18.52 9.56
CA LYS A 29 -43.65 -18.26 8.95
C LYS A 29 -43.94 -17.47 7.67
N SER A 30 -44.03 -16.16 7.80
CA SER A 30 -43.97 -15.26 6.68
C SER A 30 -42.66 -15.56 5.95
N ASN A 31 -42.77 -16.25 4.84
CA ASN A 31 -41.69 -16.40 3.87
C ASN A 31 -41.48 -15.04 3.19
N SER A 32 -41.12 -14.02 3.98
CA SER A 32 -40.76 -12.71 3.45
C SER A 32 -39.46 -12.93 2.70
N LYS A 33 -39.56 -13.11 1.39
CA LYS A 33 -38.37 -13.09 0.51
C LYS A 33 -37.63 -11.81 0.82
N THR A 34 -36.41 -11.94 1.41
CA THR A 34 -35.59 -10.78 1.71
C THR A 34 -35.49 -9.92 0.46
N PRO A 35 -35.80 -8.64 0.50
CA PRO A 35 -35.82 -7.77 -0.67
C PRO A 35 -34.45 -7.83 -1.36
N LEU A 36 -34.45 -7.82 -2.68
CA LEU A 36 -33.24 -7.98 -3.52
C LEU A 36 -32.11 -7.04 -3.08
N SER A 37 -32.46 -5.82 -2.67
CA SER A 37 -31.52 -4.82 -2.12
C SER A 37 -30.78 -5.33 -0.88
N LYS A 38 -31.46 -5.99 0.07
CA LYS A 38 -30.82 -6.57 1.26
C LYS A 38 -29.85 -7.72 0.91
N LYS A 39 -30.19 -8.53 -0.10
CA LYS A 39 -29.30 -9.59 -0.58
C LYS A 39 -28.04 -9.00 -1.22
N ILE A 40 -28.19 -7.99 -2.07
CA ILE A 40 -27.07 -7.29 -2.71
C ILE A 40 -26.16 -6.64 -1.66
N ILE A 41 -26.71 -5.89 -0.71
CA ILE A 41 -25.95 -5.26 0.38
C ILE A 41 -25.17 -6.32 1.18
N ASN A 42 -25.78 -7.45 1.49
CA ASN A 42 -25.15 -8.53 2.24
C ASN A 42 -23.97 -9.18 1.43
N ILE A 43 -24.14 -9.34 0.11
CA ILE A 43 -23.07 -9.84 -0.75
C ILE A 43 -21.91 -8.84 -0.79
N VAL A 44 -22.20 -7.56 -1.04
CA VAL A 44 -21.19 -6.49 -1.10
C VAL A 44 -20.43 -6.38 0.22
N SER A 45 -21.13 -6.43 1.37
CA SER A 45 -20.49 -6.41 2.70
C SER A 45 -19.55 -7.60 2.90
N LYS A 46 -19.99 -8.81 2.51
CA LYS A 46 -19.12 -10.01 2.62
C LYS A 46 -17.89 -9.91 1.74
N VAL A 47 -18.05 -9.46 0.50
CA VAL A 47 -16.92 -9.24 -0.43
C VAL A 47 -15.95 -8.21 0.14
N PHE A 48 -16.46 -7.11 0.68
CA PHE A 48 -15.66 -6.07 1.31
C PHE A 48 -14.91 -6.58 2.54
N LEU A 49 -15.58 -7.31 3.44
CA LEU A 49 -14.93 -7.91 4.62
C LEU A 49 -13.86 -8.93 4.23
N TYR A 50 -14.15 -9.75 3.22
CA TYR A 50 -13.18 -10.70 2.67
C TYR A 50 -11.95 -9.99 2.09
N PHE A 51 -12.16 -8.92 1.33
CA PHE A 51 -11.07 -8.08 0.81
C PHE A 51 -10.21 -7.51 1.95
N LEU A 52 -10.84 -6.95 3.00
CA LEU A 52 -10.10 -6.43 4.16
C LEU A 52 -9.27 -7.54 4.83
N PHE A 53 -9.87 -8.69 5.07
CA PHE A 53 -9.21 -9.82 5.70
C PHE A 53 -8.00 -10.31 4.89
N VAL A 54 -8.19 -10.54 3.59
CA VAL A 54 -7.10 -11.02 2.71
C VAL A 54 -6.00 -9.98 2.58
N SER A 55 -6.32 -8.71 2.42
CA SER A 55 -5.32 -7.64 2.28
C SER A 55 -4.50 -7.43 3.54
N ILE A 56 -5.11 -7.54 4.74
CA ILE A 56 -4.39 -7.47 6.02
C ILE A 56 -3.43 -8.65 6.15
N ILE A 57 -3.89 -9.88 5.87
CA ILE A 57 -3.03 -11.07 5.90
C ILE A 57 -1.86 -10.90 4.91
N TRP A 58 -2.13 -10.41 3.72
CA TRP A 58 -1.10 -10.19 2.70
C TRP A 58 -0.04 -9.19 3.16
N VAL A 59 -0.46 -8.07 3.76
CA VAL A 59 0.47 -7.08 4.32
C VAL A 59 1.27 -7.68 5.47
N ILE A 60 0.64 -8.41 6.39
CA ILE A 60 1.34 -9.08 7.51
C ILE A 60 2.33 -10.13 6.98
N ALA A 61 1.97 -10.91 5.97
CA ALA A 61 2.86 -11.89 5.36
C ALA A 61 4.12 -11.21 4.78
N TYR A 62 3.97 -10.09 4.09
CA TYR A 62 5.10 -9.35 3.52
C TYR A 62 5.92 -8.55 4.54
N ARG A 63 5.50 -8.50 5.80
CA ARG A 63 6.37 -8.08 6.90
C ARG A 63 7.57 -9.02 7.05
N PHE A 64 7.36 -10.33 6.84
CA PHE A 64 8.33 -11.39 7.11
C PHE A 64 8.87 -12.04 5.83
N ILE A 65 8.07 -12.05 4.77
CA ILE A 65 8.38 -12.68 3.48
C ILE A 65 8.78 -11.58 2.49
N ASN A 66 9.90 -11.79 1.81
CA ASN A 66 10.36 -10.86 0.78
C ASN A 66 9.50 -10.99 -0.49
N PRO A 67 8.87 -9.90 -0.99
CA PRO A 67 8.11 -9.95 -2.23
C PRO A 67 8.97 -10.46 -3.39
N PRO A 68 8.68 -11.65 -3.96
CA PRO A 68 9.53 -12.22 -5.01
C PRO A 68 9.38 -11.46 -6.33
N LEU A 69 8.16 -11.13 -6.68
CA LEU A 69 7.78 -10.40 -7.90
C LEU A 69 6.65 -9.43 -7.55
N THR A 70 6.64 -8.25 -8.15
CA THR A 70 5.52 -7.31 -8.01
C THR A 70 4.68 -7.28 -9.29
N LEU A 71 3.40 -6.89 -9.16
CA LEU A 71 2.53 -6.71 -10.31
C LEU A 71 3.11 -5.72 -11.33
N LEU A 72 3.79 -4.68 -10.85
CA LEU A 72 4.51 -3.74 -11.70
C LEU A 72 5.54 -4.45 -12.58
N MET A 73 6.38 -5.31 -12.02
CA MET A 73 7.42 -6.06 -12.77
C MET A 73 6.81 -6.94 -13.85
N ALA A 74 5.72 -7.67 -13.52
CA ALA A 74 5.02 -8.51 -14.46
C ALA A 74 4.43 -7.70 -15.63
N LEU A 75 3.72 -6.61 -15.33
CA LEU A 75 3.12 -5.75 -16.34
C LEU A 75 4.16 -5.03 -17.20
N ARG A 76 5.30 -4.63 -16.61
CA ARG A 76 6.44 -4.08 -17.38
C ARG A 76 7.01 -5.07 -18.38
N ASN A 77 7.07 -6.34 -18.03
CA ASN A 77 7.51 -7.37 -18.98
C ASN A 77 6.50 -7.58 -20.13
N ILE A 78 5.19 -7.49 -19.84
CA ILE A 78 4.15 -7.53 -20.89
C ILE A 78 4.29 -6.32 -21.82
N GLU A 79 4.46 -5.11 -21.29
CA GLU A 79 4.72 -3.90 -22.07
C GLU A 79 5.98 -4.06 -22.96
N ARG A 80 7.08 -4.57 -22.38
CA ARG A 80 8.31 -4.83 -23.14
C ARG A 80 8.10 -5.80 -24.28
N LYS A 81 7.33 -6.87 -24.05
CA LYS A 81 7.00 -7.85 -25.10
C LYS A 81 6.15 -7.22 -26.20
N ALA A 82 5.19 -6.38 -25.83
CA ALA A 82 4.38 -5.63 -26.81
C ALA A 82 5.23 -4.66 -27.65
N ASP A 83 6.29 -4.07 -27.06
CA ASP A 83 7.26 -3.21 -27.74
C ASP A 83 8.33 -4.01 -28.55
N GLY A 84 8.18 -5.33 -28.70
CA GLY A 84 9.14 -6.18 -29.42
C GLY A 84 10.45 -6.44 -28.69
N LYS A 85 10.55 -6.10 -27.38
CA LYS A 85 11.75 -6.31 -26.55
C LYS A 85 11.69 -7.65 -25.80
N SER A 86 12.84 -8.18 -25.45
CA SER A 86 12.94 -9.37 -24.58
C SER A 86 12.45 -9.09 -23.16
N PHE A 87 12.00 -10.11 -22.44
CA PHE A 87 11.75 -10.03 -21.01
C PHE A 87 13.04 -9.60 -20.28
N LYS A 88 12.89 -8.68 -19.32
CA LYS A 88 14.00 -8.25 -18.46
C LYS A 88 13.46 -7.92 -17.08
N THR A 89 13.92 -8.67 -16.06
CA THR A 89 13.64 -8.41 -14.65
C THR A 89 14.89 -8.74 -13.87
N GLU A 90 15.82 -7.80 -13.85
CA GLU A 90 17.03 -7.89 -13.04
C GLU A 90 16.67 -7.46 -11.62
N LYS A 91 16.62 -8.41 -10.70
CA LYS A 91 16.34 -8.19 -9.28
C LYS A 91 17.16 -9.14 -8.43
N LYS A 92 17.81 -8.59 -7.41
CA LYS A 92 18.45 -9.36 -6.36
C LYS A 92 18.14 -8.71 -5.03
N TRP A 93 17.53 -9.48 -4.13
CA TRP A 93 17.18 -8.99 -2.80
C TRP A 93 18.43 -8.78 -1.95
N VAL A 94 18.42 -7.72 -1.15
CA VAL A 94 19.43 -7.44 -0.13
C VAL A 94 18.72 -7.07 1.15
N ASP A 95 19.07 -7.73 2.25
CA ASP A 95 18.54 -7.45 3.56
C ASP A 95 18.94 -6.05 4.03
N PHE A 96 18.11 -5.43 4.86
CA PHE A 96 18.33 -4.05 5.29
C PHE A 96 19.72 -3.83 5.91
N LYS A 97 20.17 -4.76 6.76
CA LYS A 97 21.50 -4.70 7.42
C LYS A 97 22.67 -4.72 6.43
N ASP A 98 22.52 -5.45 5.31
CA ASP A 98 23.56 -5.61 4.29
C ASP A 98 23.48 -4.55 3.18
N MET A 99 22.50 -3.65 3.26
CA MET A 99 22.32 -2.57 2.30
C MET A 99 23.15 -1.34 2.67
N SER A 100 23.76 -0.72 1.65
CA SER A 100 24.56 0.49 1.83
C SER A 100 23.82 1.61 2.57
N ASN A 101 24.39 2.11 3.67
CA ASN A 101 23.87 3.29 4.35
C ASN A 101 23.84 4.52 3.42
N ASN A 102 24.76 4.61 2.46
CA ASN A 102 24.73 5.67 1.45
C ASN A 102 23.49 5.55 0.58
N MET A 103 23.04 4.32 0.21
CA MET A 103 21.86 4.11 -0.61
C MET A 103 20.57 4.43 0.16
N LYS A 104 20.45 3.98 1.41
CA LYS A 104 19.33 4.30 2.31
C LYS A 104 19.17 5.82 2.43
N ARG A 105 20.25 6.53 2.78
CA ARG A 105 20.27 7.99 2.93
C ARG A 105 19.98 8.72 1.63
N ALA A 106 20.50 8.24 0.49
CA ALA A 106 20.24 8.86 -0.80
C ALA A 106 18.75 8.76 -1.19
N ALA A 107 18.13 7.61 -0.97
CA ALA A 107 16.70 7.42 -1.22
C ALA A 107 15.82 8.35 -0.37
N VAL A 108 16.05 8.36 0.95
CA VAL A 108 15.32 9.25 1.87
C VAL A 108 15.56 10.72 1.52
N SER A 109 16.80 11.11 1.23
CA SER A 109 17.14 12.49 0.85
C SER A 109 16.52 12.93 -0.48
N ALA A 110 16.30 11.99 -1.41
CA ALA A 110 15.76 12.26 -2.73
C ALA A 110 14.22 12.33 -2.75
N GLU A 111 13.56 11.46 -2.01
CA GLU A 111 12.13 11.20 -2.14
C GLU A 111 11.31 11.66 -0.91
N ASP A 112 11.89 11.55 0.31
CA ASP A 112 11.10 11.73 1.53
C ASP A 112 11.99 12.07 2.73
N GLN A 113 12.38 13.33 2.86
CA GLN A 113 13.31 13.76 3.91
C GLN A 113 12.74 13.64 5.34
N LEU A 114 11.43 13.57 5.48
CA LEU A 114 10.72 13.41 6.75
C LEU A 114 10.24 11.97 6.99
N PHE A 115 10.76 10.99 6.26
CA PHE A 115 10.33 9.60 6.28
C PHE A 115 10.17 9.00 7.69
N LEU A 116 11.12 9.31 8.60
CA LEU A 116 11.10 8.81 9.98
C LEU A 116 10.15 9.59 10.90
N GLN A 117 9.61 10.74 10.46
CA GLN A 117 8.84 11.67 11.30
C GLN A 117 7.33 11.61 11.05
N HIS A 118 6.88 11.01 9.95
CA HIS A 118 5.46 10.93 9.61
C HIS A 118 4.97 9.48 9.51
N ILE A 119 3.66 9.28 9.62
CA ILE A 119 3.00 7.99 9.46
C ILE A 119 2.41 7.90 8.04
N GLY A 120 3.28 7.61 7.08
CA GLY A 120 2.93 7.34 5.69
C GLY A 120 2.59 8.55 4.82
N PHE A 121 2.22 9.70 5.41
CA PHE A 121 1.78 10.89 4.68
C PHE A 121 2.51 12.14 5.19
N ASP A 122 3.20 12.83 4.32
CA ASP A 122 3.75 14.17 4.61
C ASP A 122 2.69 15.24 4.30
N MET A 123 1.91 15.60 5.33
CA MET A 123 0.83 16.59 5.21
C MET A 123 1.36 17.96 4.75
N LYS A 124 2.56 18.34 5.21
CA LYS A 124 3.18 19.61 4.80
C LYS A 124 3.58 19.61 3.33
N ALA A 125 4.08 18.47 2.82
CA ALA A 125 4.37 18.32 1.40
C ALA A 125 3.10 18.33 0.54
N ILE A 126 2.02 17.68 1.03
CA ILE A 126 0.71 17.69 0.37
C ILE A 126 0.15 19.10 0.27
N GLU A 127 0.12 19.86 1.36
CA GLU A 127 -0.33 21.27 1.36
C GLU A 127 0.47 22.16 0.40
N LYS A 128 1.81 22.02 0.43
CA LYS A 128 2.69 22.74 -0.51
C LYS A 128 2.45 22.37 -1.96
N ALA A 129 2.17 21.09 -2.23
CA ALA A 129 1.83 20.62 -3.57
C ALA A 129 0.49 21.22 -4.05
N PHE A 130 -0.54 21.24 -3.20
CA PHE A 130 -1.82 21.89 -3.48
C PHE A 130 -1.65 23.39 -3.77
N ALA A 131 -0.94 24.10 -2.90
CA ALA A 131 -0.70 25.55 -3.08
C ALA A 131 0.12 25.87 -4.34
N SER A 132 1.04 24.99 -4.73
CA SER A 132 1.83 25.13 -5.97
C SER A 132 1.00 24.87 -7.21
N ASN A 133 0.12 23.86 -7.17
CA ASN A 133 -0.76 23.49 -8.28
C ASN A 133 -1.82 24.56 -8.53
N ALA A 134 -2.40 25.15 -7.49
CA ALA A 134 -3.34 26.27 -7.58
C ALA A 134 -2.72 27.50 -8.28
N LYS A 135 -1.38 27.66 -8.22
CA LYS A 135 -0.64 28.74 -8.88
C LYS A 135 -0.12 28.37 -10.27
N GLY A 136 -0.58 27.26 -10.89
CA GLY A 136 -0.16 26.83 -12.22
C GLY A 136 1.33 26.44 -12.32
N LYS A 137 2.03 26.28 -11.18
CA LYS A 137 3.44 25.86 -11.17
C LYS A 137 3.53 24.34 -11.34
N LYS A 138 4.61 23.88 -11.98
CA LYS A 138 4.89 22.47 -12.25
C LYS A 138 4.71 21.62 -10.99
N VAL A 139 3.81 20.65 -11.03
CA VAL A 139 3.47 19.76 -9.91
C VAL A 139 4.73 19.10 -9.36
N LYS A 140 5.10 19.39 -8.13
CA LYS A 140 6.11 18.64 -7.38
C LYS A 140 5.44 17.38 -6.85
N GLY A 141 6.06 16.21 -7.00
CA GLY A 141 5.58 14.97 -6.43
C GLY A 141 5.56 15.06 -4.88
N GLY A 142 4.41 14.78 -4.29
CA GLY A 142 4.22 14.76 -2.83
C GLY A 142 4.00 13.35 -2.30
N SER A 143 4.40 12.30 -3.03
CA SER A 143 4.25 10.92 -2.57
C SER A 143 5.46 10.51 -1.74
N THR A 144 5.21 9.98 -0.55
CA THR A 144 6.21 9.48 0.39
C THR A 144 6.79 8.13 -0.04
N ILE A 145 7.89 7.70 0.60
CA ILE A 145 8.47 6.36 0.42
C ILE A 145 7.42 5.28 0.74
N SER A 146 6.64 5.44 1.79
CA SER A 146 5.59 4.49 2.17
C SER A 146 4.51 4.37 1.10
N GLN A 147 4.04 5.49 0.54
CA GLN A 147 3.08 5.49 -0.57
C GLN A 147 3.65 4.84 -1.83
N GLN A 148 4.91 5.08 -2.14
CA GLN A 148 5.57 4.45 -3.28
C GLN A 148 5.75 2.95 -3.05
N THR A 149 6.08 2.51 -1.83
CA THR A 149 6.18 1.09 -1.46
C THR A 149 4.83 0.40 -1.61
N ALA A 150 3.78 0.96 -1.00
CA ALA A 150 2.42 0.44 -1.11
C ALA A 150 1.98 0.29 -2.58
N LYS A 151 2.20 1.31 -3.39
CA LYS A 151 1.90 1.29 -4.82
C LYS A 151 2.65 0.19 -5.56
N ASN A 152 3.96 0.08 -5.36
CA ASN A 152 4.79 -0.85 -6.14
C ASN A 152 4.59 -2.31 -5.76
N VAL A 153 4.24 -2.59 -4.49
CA VAL A 153 4.06 -3.96 -3.98
C VAL A 153 2.65 -4.48 -4.24
N PHE A 154 1.62 -3.66 -3.98
CA PHE A 154 0.24 -4.13 -3.90
C PHE A 154 -0.65 -3.70 -5.07
N LEU A 155 -0.22 -2.72 -5.89
CA LEU A 155 -1.09 -2.10 -6.88
C LEU A 155 -0.54 -2.24 -8.31
N TRP A 156 -1.45 -1.95 -9.25
CA TRP A 156 -1.14 -1.92 -10.68
C TRP A 156 -0.59 -0.56 -11.12
N PRO A 157 0.18 -0.51 -12.22
CA PRO A 157 0.62 0.76 -12.82
C PRO A 157 -0.58 1.53 -13.40
N GLY A 158 -0.39 2.83 -13.64
CA GLY A 158 -1.43 3.71 -14.17
C GLY A 158 -1.81 4.82 -13.20
N ARG A 159 -2.75 5.69 -13.65
CA ARG A 159 -3.21 6.85 -12.87
C ARG A 159 -4.74 6.82 -12.82
N SER A 160 -5.30 6.56 -11.64
CA SER A 160 -6.73 6.69 -11.37
C SER A 160 -6.95 7.10 -9.91
N TRP A 161 -8.05 7.75 -9.62
CA TRP A 161 -8.45 8.12 -8.26
C TRP A 161 -8.72 6.89 -7.39
N ILE A 162 -9.32 5.85 -7.99
CA ILE A 162 -9.58 4.57 -7.30
C ILE A 162 -8.26 3.94 -6.84
N ARG A 163 -7.28 3.84 -7.75
CA ARG A 163 -5.94 3.35 -7.40
C ARG A 163 -5.28 4.21 -6.32
N LYS A 164 -5.46 5.54 -6.35
CA LYS A 164 -4.93 6.44 -5.31
C LYS A 164 -5.59 6.19 -3.95
N GLY A 165 -6.87 5.85 -3.92
CA GLY A 165 -7.55 5.40 -2.70
C GLY A 165 -6.95 4.11 -2.14
N PHE A 166 -6.73 3.09 -2.98
CA PHE A 166 -6.04 1.86 -2.57
C PHE A 166 -4.59 2.11 -2.14
N GLU A 167 -3.87 3.02 -2.77
CA GLU A 167 -2.53 3.43 -2.36
C GLU A 167 -2.55 3.98 -0.92
N ALA A 168 -3.48 4.87 -0.61
CA ALA A 168 -3.64 5.40 0.74
C ALA A 168 -3.99 4.29 1.75
N TYR A 169 -4.90 3.39 1.40
CA TYR A 169 -5.28 2.25 2.22
C TYR A 169 -4.08 1.35 2.55
N PHE A 170 -3.34 0.89 1.53
CA PHE A 170 -2.16 0.04 1.75
C PHE A 170 -1.02 0.79 2.45
N THR A 171 -0.90 2.10 2.26
CA THR A 171 0.06 2.94 2.99
C THR A 171 -0.21 2.89 4.49
N LEU A 172 -1.47 3.06 4.90
CA LEU A 172 -1.86 2.92 6.31
C LEU A 172 -1.54 1.52 6.85
N LEU A 173 -1.86 0.47 6.11
CA LEU A 173 -1.60 -0.90 6.55
C LEU A 173 -0.10 -1.16 6.74
N ILE A 174 0.77 -0.77 5.79
CA ILE A 174 2.20 -1.00 5.96
C ILE A 174 2.79 -0.15 7.10
N GLU A 175 2.29 1.06 7.35
CA GLU A 175 2.74 1.87 8.50
C GLU A 175 2.29 1.30 9.84
N ILE A 176 1.14 0.62 9.90
CA ILE A 176 0.66 -0.04 11.12
C ILE A 176 1.44 -1.34 11.39
N PHE A 177 1.69 -2.14 10.35
CA PHE A 177 2.21 -3.50 10.52
C PHE A 177 3.71 -3.64 10.29
N TRP A 178 4.37 -2.71 9.58
CA TRP A 178 5.79 -2.78 9.28
C TRP A 178 6.57 -1.71 10.04
N SER A 179 7.85 -1.98 10.33
CA SER A 179 8.77 -0.93 10.80
C SER A 179 9.20 -0.03 9.64
N LYS A 180 9.69 1.15 9.94
CA LYS A 180 10.28 2.06 8.94
C LYS A 180 11.46 1.40 8.21
N GLU A 181 12.27 0.62 8.92
CA GLU A 181 13.33 -0.19 8.30
C GLU A 181 12.75 -1.13 7.25
N ARG A 182 11.69 -1.90 7.58
CA ARG A 182 11.07 -2.83 6.65
C ARG A 182 10.47 -2.14 5.44
N ILE A 183 9.82 -0.99 5.63
CA ILE A 183 9.27 -0.19 4.53
C ILE A 183 10.40 0.24 3.58
N LEU A 184 11.50 0.77 4.11
CA LEU A 184 12.63 1.23 3.30
C LEU A 184 13.38 0.07 2.65
N GLU A 185 13.52 -1.06 3.34
CA GLU A 185 14.10 -2.29 2.79
C GLU A 185 13.32 -2.77 1.57
N VAL A 186 12.00 -2.93 1.71
CA VAL A 186 11.14 -3.36 0.61
C VAL A 186 11.19 -2.33 -0.52
N TYR A 187 11.07 -1.05 -0.21
CA TYR A 187 11.19 0.03 -1.19
C TYR A 187 12.44 -0.13 -2.06
N LEU A 188 13.61 -0.20 -1.42
CA LEU A 188 14.92 -0.26 -2.10
C LEU A 188 15.17 -1.58 -2.82
N ASN A 189 14.34 -2.60 -2.62
CA ASN A 189 14.42 -3.88 -3.32
C ASN A 189 13.40 -4.02 -4.46
N VAL A 190 12.33 -3.18 -4.49
CA VAL A 190 11.24 -3.38 -5.47
C VAL A 190 11.09 -2.24 -6.48
N ILE A 191 11.60 -1.03 -6.18
CA ILE A 191 11.44 0.09 -7.11
C ILE A 191 12.25 -0.13 -8.38
N GLU A 192 11.68 0.33 -9.50
CA GLU A 192 12.39 0.38 -10.78
C GLU A 192 13.49 1.45 -10.72
N MET A 193 14.74 1.05 -10.94
CA MET A 193 15.92 1.92 -10.95
C MET A 193 16.58 2.03 -12.34
N GLY A 194 15.99 1.37 -13.33
CA GLY A 194 16.38 1.36 -14.74
C GLY A 194 15.39 0.52 -15.54
N ASP A 195 15.46 0.51 -16.86
CA ASP A 195 14.58 -0.28 -17.71
C ASP A 195 14.76 -1.79 -17.44
N GLY A 196 13.80 -2.40 -16.71
CA GLY A 196 13.85 -3.79 -16.27
C GLY A 196 14.83 -4.06 -15.12
N ILE A 197 15.32 -3.04 -14.41
CA ILE A 197 16.24 -3.13 -13.30
C ILE A 197 15.50 -2.72 -12.02
N TYR A 198 15.42 -3.64 -11.06
CA TYR A 198 14.67 -3.45 -9.83
C TYR A 198 15.55 -3.63 -8.60
N GLY A 199 15.53 -2.62 -7.74
CA GLY A 199 16.25 -2.60 -6.48
C GLY A 199 17.69 -2.18 -6.57
N ALA A 200 18.25 -1.89 -5.38
CA ALA A 200 19.55 -1.26 -5.21
C ALA A 200 20.72 -2.16 -5.66
N GLU A 201 20.63 -3.48 -5.44
CA GLU A 201 21.70 -4.40 -5.82
C GLU A 201 21.79 -4.53 -7.34
N ALA A 202 20.64 -4.76 -8.02
CA ALA A 202 20.63 -4.84 -9.47
C ALA A 202 21.12 -3.53 -10.13
N ALA A 203 20.73 -2.38 -9.57
CA ALA A 203 21.20 -1.09 -10.04
C ALA A 203 22.71 -0.89 -9.82
N ALA A 204 23.25 -1.32 -8.66
CA ALA A 204 24.68 -1.22 -8.37
C ALA A 204 25.51 -2.10 -9.31
N GLN A 205 25.05 -3.32 -9.60
CA GLN A 205 25.69 -4.21 -10.56
C GLN A 205 25.64 -3.65 -11.97
N GLU A 206 24.46 -3.23 -12.44
CA GLU A 206 24.28 -2.71 -13.81
C GLU A 206 25.10 -1.44 -14.07
N TYR A 207 25.12 -0.52 -13.12
CA TYR A 207 25.72 0.80 -13.34
C TYR A 207 27.19 0.91 -12.91
N TYR A 208 27.63 0.04 -12.00
CA TYR A 208 28.99 0.16 -11.41
C TYR A 208 29.73 -1.18 -11.27
N GLY A 209 29.12 -2.31 -11.66
CA GLY A 209 29.78 -3.65 -11.60
C GLY A 209 30.14 -4.09 -10.19
N LYS A 210 29.40 -3.68 -9.16
CA LYS A 210 29.70 -3.99 -7.77
C LYS A 210 28.43 -4.13 -6.91
N SER A 211 28.58 -4.78 -5.76
CA SER A 211 27.47 -4.89 -4.80
C SER A 211 27.05 -3.52 -4.24
N CYS A 212 25.77 -3.38 -3.95
CA CYS A 212 25.18 -2.14 -3.43
C CYS A 212 25.80 -1.71 -2.10
N VAL A 213 26.29 -2.62 -1.26
CA VAL A 213 26.98 -2.29 -0.01
C VAL A 213 28.23 -1.42 -0.24
N LYS A 214 28.90 -1.58 -1.39
CA LYS A 214 30.10 -0.84 -1.78
C LYS A 214 29.83 0.48 -2.51
N LEU A 215 28.56 0.90 -2.61
CA LEU A 215 28.23 2.18 -3.25
C LEU A 215 28.80 3.34 -2.47
N THR A 216 29.55 4.20 -3.15
CA THR A 216 29.96 5.48 -2.57
C THR A 216 28.78 6.44 -2.46
N LYS A 217 28.90 7.46 -1.61
CA LYS A 217 27.88 8.49 -1.44
C LYS A 217 27.47 9.14 -2.77
N LYS A 218 28.45 9.46 -3.63
CA LYS A 218 28.22 10.04 -4.96
C LYS A 218 27.47 9.10 -5.89
N GLN A 219 27.79 7.81 -5.88
CA GLN A 219 27.14 6.79 -6.71
C GLN A 219 25.68 6.55 -6.27
N ALA A 220 25.44 6.40 -4.96
CA ALA A 220 24.11 6.25 -4.41
C ALA A 220 23.23 7.46 -4.74
N ALA A 221 23.74 8.67 -4.55
CA ALA A 221 23.03 9.90 -4.89
C ALA A 221 22.71 10.01 -6.40
N LEU A 222 23.58 9.49 -7.27
CA LEU A 222 23.35 9.52 -8.71
C LEU A 222 22.28 8.52 -9.14
N ILE A 223 22.26 7.31 -8.56
CA ILE A 223 21.13 6.36 -8.75
C ILE A 223 19.83 7.00 -8.30
N ALA A 224 19.79 7.56 -7.09
CA ALA A 224 18.58 8.19 -6.54
C ALA A 224 18.11 9.42 -7.37
N ALA A 225 19.04 10.13 -8.01
CA ALA A 225 18.70 11.22 -8.91
C ALA A 225 17.87 10.77 -10.12
N CYS A 226 17.94 9.49 -10.49
CA CYS A 226 17.23 8.91 -11.62
C CYS A 226 15.84 8.35 -11.26
N PHE A 227 15.46 8.21 -10.00
CA PHE A 227 14.20 7.61 -9.54
C PHE A 227 12.92 8.18 -10.18
N PRO A 228 12.79 9.50 -10.44
CA PRO A 228 11.55 10.02 -11.04
C PRO A 228 11.27 9.54 -12.46
N ASN A 229 12.30 9.12 -13.20
CA ASN A 229 12.14 8.62 -14.58
C ASN A 229 13.21 7.55 -14.91
N PRO A 230 13.21 6.41 -14.23
CA PRO A 230 14.30 5.44 -14.26
C PRO A 230 14.48 4.77 -15.63
N ARG A 231 13.42 4.73 -16.46
CA ARG A 231 13.49 4.16 -17.81
C ARG A 231 14.17 5.07 -18.84
N ARG A 232 14.25 6.38 -18.56
CA ARG A 232 14.88 7.36 -19.46
C ARG A 232 16.16 7.95 -18.88
N TRP A 233 16.26 8.01 -17.56
CA TRP A 233 17.42 8.59 -16.88
C TRP A 233 18.33 7.48 -16.39
N THR A 234 19.60 7.60 -16.70
CA THR A 234 20.61 6.59 -16.32
C THR A 234 21.83 7.25 -15.68
N PRO A 235 22.39 6.65 -14.63
CA PRO A 235 23.67 7.06 -14.07
C PRO A 235 24.84 7.02 -15.06
N LYS A 236 24.82 6.11 -16.06
CA LYS A 236 25.88 5.95 -17.05
C LYS A 236 26.07 7.23 -17.91
N ASN A 237 24.94 7.85 -18.30
CA ASN A 237 24.94 9.06 -19.15
C ASN A 237 24.11 10.16 -18.49
N ALA A 238 24.55 10.60 -17.31
CA ALA A 238 23.82 11.59 -16.53
C ALA A 238 23.90 13.00 -17.17
N SER A 239 22.75 13.53 -17.58
CA SER A 239 22.62 14.90 -18.09
C SER A 239 22.97 15.94 -17.04
N PRO A 240 23.19 17.22 -17.44
CA PRO A 240 23.39 18.32 -16.48
C PRO A 240 22.26 18.42 -15.45
N TYR A 241 21.02 18.17 -15.84
CA TYR A 241 19.87 18.15 -14.92
C TYR A 241 19.99 17.04 -13.88
N ILE A 242 20.35 15.82 -14.27
CA ILE A 242 20.55 14.69 -13.35
C ILE A 242 21.72 14.97 -12.40
N ARG A 243 22.81 15.56 -12.90
CA ARG A 243 23.96 15.98 -12.08
C ARG A 243 23.58 17.07 -11.06
N HIS A 244 22.77 18.03 -11.46
CA HIS A 244 22.23 19.02 -10.53
C HIS A 244 21.34 18.37 -9.46
N ARG A 245 20.46 17.42 -9.80
CA ARG A 245 19.69 16.65 -8.83
C ARG A 245 20.60 15.88 -7.88
N GLN A 246 21.62 15.20 -8.40
CA GLN A 246 22.64 14.51 -7.58
C GLN A 246 23.27 15.44 -6.55
N TYR A 247 23.66 16.64 -6.98
CA TYR A 247 24.22 17.66 -6.08
C TYR A 247 23.25 18.03 -4.94
N LEU A 248 21.97 18.25 -5.26
CA LEU A 248 20.95 18.56 -4.26
C LEU A 248 20.74 17.39 -3.29
N ILE A 249 20.72 16.16 -3.78
CA ILE A 249 20.61 14.94 -2.94
C ILE A 249 21.81 14.84 -2.01
N LEU A 250 23.03 15.01 -2.51
CA LEU A 250 24.23 14.99 -1.69
C LEU A 250 24.20 16.04 -0.57
N ARG A 251 23.73 17.25 -0.89
CA ARG A 251 23.54 18.32 0.10
C ARG A 251 22.53 17.90 1.17
N ASN A 252 21.40 17.31 0.75
CA ASN A 252 20.36 16.84 1.68
C ASN A 252 20.86 15.66 2.53
N MET A 253 21.60 14.72 1.96
CA MET A 253 22.26 13.62 2.70
C MET A 253 23.20 14.15 3.80
N ASN A 254 23.90 15.28 3.56
CA ASN A 254 24.76 15.89 4.58
C ASN A 254 23.95 16.49 5.72
N ARG A 255 22.79 17.11 5.40
CA ARG A 255 21.89 17.71 6.41
C ARG A 255 21.14 16.65 7.21
N LEU A 256 20.74 15.56 6.57
CA LEU A 256 19.96 14.50 7.21
C LEU A 256 20.82 13.73 8.25
N GLY A 257 22.12 13.65 8.08
CA GLY A 257 22.96 12.84 8.96
C GLY A 257 22.76 11.32 8.81
N PRO A 258 23.13 10.53 9.81
CA PRO A 258 22.75 9.12 9.92
C PRO A 258 21.23 8.95 9.97
N LEU A 259 20.72 7.79 9.57
CA LEU A 259 19.34 7.42 9.75
C LEU A 259 19.24 6.53 11.00
N ASP A 260 18.58 7.04 12.02
CA ASP A 260 18.35 6.33 13.28
C ASP A 260 16.91 5.76 13.22
N PHE A 261 16.80 4.41 13.12
CA PHE A 261 15.55 3.66 13.01
C PHE A 261 15.09 3.11 14.35
#